data_966e8804bd6db611a5f40db3f4c89596
#
_entry.id   966e8804bd6db611a5f40db3f4c89596
#
_cell.length_a   1.000
_cell.length_b   1.000
_cell.length_c   1.000
_cell.angle_alpha   90.00
_cell.angle_beta   90.00
_cell.angle_gamma   90.00
#
_symmetry.space_group_name_H-M   'P 1'
#
loop_
_entity.id
_entity.type
_entity.pdbx_description
1 polymer ?
#
loop_
_entity_poly.entity_id
_entity_poly.type
_entity_poly.pdbx_seq_one_letter_code
_entity_poly.pdbx_strand_id
1 'polypeptide(L)'
;LGLGMVLGVLLGLIPIPIPGVGTVTLGIAGGPLIVALIVGKLRRTGPLLWVMPLPANIVLRNFGLAMFLAAVGINAGQPFVRTISETGLTMLFIGAAVLLTTVIIVLLVGYYLLKIPYDDLVGVASGATGNPAILVYSTRMAPTERPDVAYAMIFPSMTIVKVIAVQIVGLLVATGAG
;
A
#
# COMPACT_ATOMS: atom_id res chain seq x y z
N LEU A 1 -4.63 -14.19 -14.04
CA LEU A 1 -4.38 -13.74 -12.66
C LEU A 1 -3.23 -14.53 -12.03
N GLY A 2 -3.31 -15.86 -11.94
CA GLY A 2 -2.30 -16.70 -11.27
C GLY A 2 -0.89 -16.52 -11.81
N LEU A 3 -0.72 -16.48 -13.12
CA LEU A 3 0.59 -16.27 -13.75
C LEU A 3 1.20 -14.90 -13.39
N GLY A 4 0.39 -13.85 -13.35
CA GLY A 4 0.84 -12.52 -12.91
C GLY A 4 1.25 -12.51 -11.43
N MET A 5 0.54 -13.25 -10.57
CA MET A 5 0.91 -13.39 -9.15
C MET A 5 2.24 -14.13 -8.99
N VAL A 6 2.45 -15.26 -9.68
CA VAL A 6 3.70 -16.02 -9.63
C VAL A 6 4.88 -15.17 -10.10
N LEU A 7 4.75 -14.50 -11.24
CA LEU A 7 5.79 -13.60 -11.75
C LEU A 7 6.06 -12.46 -10.77
N GLY A 8 5.02 -11.94 -10.14
CA GLY A 8 5.14 -10.90 -9.14
C GLY A 8 5.90 -11.33 -7.89
N VAL A 9 5.58 -12.50 -7.35
CA VAL A 9 6.29 -13.05 -6.19
C VAL A 9 7.76 -13.29 -6.53
N LEU A 10 8.05 -13.88 -7.69
CA LEU A 10 9.42 -14.07 -8.15
C LEU A 10 10.19 -12.75 -8.26
N LEU A 11 9.57 -11.72 -8.84
CA LEU A 11 10.17 -10.38 -8.91
C LEU A 11 10.40 -9.78 -7.51
N GLY A 12 9.46 -10.00 -6.60
CA GLY A 12 9.54 -9.49 -5.23
C GLY A 12 10.67 -10.09 -4.39
N LEU A 13 11.08 -11.31 -4.72
CA LEU A 13 12.15 -12.02 -4.02
C LEU A 13 13.56 -11.69 -4.54
N ILE A 14 13.66 -10.98 -5.66
CA ILE A 14 14.98 -10.61 -6.24
C ILE A 14 15.67 -9.61 -5.31
N PRO A 15 16.86 -9.93 -4.77
CA PRO A 15 17.62 -9.00 -3.97
C PRO A 15 18.26 -7.94 -4.89
N ILE A 16 17.94 -6.68 -4.65
CA ILE A 16 18.49 -5.52 -5.38
C ILE A 16 19.63 -4.95 -4.54
N PRO A 17 20.89 -5.05 -4.97
CA PRO A 17 22.00 -4.48 -4.23
C PRO A 17 21.98 -2.95 -4.40
N ILE A 18 21.90 -2.21 -3.29
CA ILE A 18 22.00 -0.75 -3.27
C ILE A 18 23.38 -0.40 -2.68
N PRO A 19 24.26 0.29 -3.44
CA PRO A 19 25.57 0.71 -2.94
C PRO A 19 25.42 1.55 -1.66
N GLY A 20 26.12 1.15 -0.59
CA GLY A 20 26.11 1.84 0.70
C GLY A 20 24.95 1.50 1.65
N VAL A 21 23.96 0.75 1.21
CA VAL A 21 22.77 0.41 2.02
C VAL A 21 22.62 -1.10 2.24
N GLY A 22 23.12 -1.93 1.31
CA GLY A 22 22.98 -3.38 1.37
C GLY A 22 21.99 -3.90 0.32
N THR A 23 21.38 -5.06 0.58
CA THR A 23 20.39 -5.67 -0.33
C THR A 23 18.97 -5.33 0.11
N VAL A 24 18.19 -4.77 -0.82
CA VAL A 24 16.77 -4.43 -0.62
C VAL A 24 15.93 -5.35 -1.50
N THR A 25 14.82 -5.86 -0.98
CA THR A 25 13.86 -6.66 -1.73
C THR A 25 12.52 -5.92 -1.80
N LEU A 26 11.82 -6.05 -2.92
CA LEU A 26 10.45 -5.49 -3.05
C LEU A 26 9.43 -6.25 -2.19
N GLY A 27 9.79 -7.44 -1.75
CA GLY A 27 8.96 -8.30 -0.93
C GLY A 27 7.77 -8.91 -1.68
N ILE A 28 7.03 -9.76 -0.95
CA ILE A 28 5.88 -10.52 -1.47
C ILE A 28 4.73 -9.60 -1.91
N ALA A 29 4.66 -8.38 -1.38
CA ALA A 29 3.62 -7.42 -1.74
C ALA A 29 4.02 -6.49 -2.89
N GLY A 30 5.26 -5.99 -2.91
CA GLY A 30 5.72 -5.03 -3.90
C GLY A 30 5.93 -5.64 -5.29
N GLY A 31 6.44 -6.86 -5.36
CA GLY A 31 6.66 -7.55 -6.64
C GLY A 31 5.38 -7.76 -7.45
N PRO A 32 4.33 -8.39 -6.90
CA PRO A 32 3.05 -8.56 -7.60
C PRO A 32 2.41 -7.23 -8.02
N LEU A 33 2.58 -6.19 -7.23
CA LEU A 33 2.06 -4.86 -7.55
C LEU A 33 2.71 -4.29 -8.81
N ILE A 34 4.05 -4.36 -8.92
CA ILE A 34 4.77 -3.88 -10.10
C ILE A 34 4.40 -4.70 -11.33
N VAL A 35 4.36 -6.03 -11.21
CA VAL A 35 3.96 -6.90 -12.32
C VAL A 35 2.53 -6.59 -12.75
N ALA A 36 1.60 -6.39 -11.82
CA ALA A 36 0.21 -6.04 -12.13
C ALA A 36 0.11 -4.72 -12.90
N LEU A 37 0.90 -3.70 -12.54
CA LEU A 37 0.95 -2.43 -13.25
C LEU A 37 1.48 -2.58 -14.68
N ILE A 38 2.58 -3.34 -14.85
CA ILE A 38 3.18 -3.58 -16.18
C ILE A 38 2.19 -4.33 -17.07
N VAL A 39 1.63 -5.43 -16.57
CA VAL A 39 0.72 -6.30 -17.30
C VAL A 39 -0.61 -5.59 -17.58
N GLY A 40 -1.10 -4.78 -16.63
CA GLY A 40 -2.29 -3.94 -16.79
C GLY A 40 -2.11 -2.89 -17.90
N LYS A 41 -0.91 -2.30 -18.02
CA LYS A 41 -0.57 -1.39 -19.11
C LYS A 41 -0.50 -2.11 -20.48
N LEU A 42 0.05 -3.31 -20.51
CA LEU A 42 0.17 -4.11 -21.73
C LEU A 42 -1.18 -4.62 -22.27
N ARG A 43 -2.18 -4.80 -21.38
CA ARG A 43 -3.52 -5.32 -21.68
C ARG A 43 -3.55 -6.67 -22.38
N ARG A 44 -2.61 -6.94 -23.28
CA ARG A 44 -2.49 -8.19 -24.06
C ARG A 44 -1.03 -8.46 -24.39
N THR A 45 -0.63 -9.73 -24.30
CA THR A 45 0.70 -10.19 -24.74
C THR A 45 0.52 -11.49 -25.52
N GLY A 46 0.59 -11.40 -26.85
CA GLY A 46 0.30 -12.51 -27.75
C GLY A 46 -1.12 -13.06 -27.55
N PRO A 47 -1.28 -14.37 -27.25
CA PRO A 47 -2.59 -14.98 -27.00
C PRO A 47 -3.16 -14.67 -25.60
N LEU A 48 -2.32 -14.14 -24.68
CA LEU A 48 -2.71 -13.89 -23.29
C LEU A 48 -3.39 -12.53 -23.15
N LEU A 49 -4.63 -12.54 -22.64
CA LEU A 49 -5.37 -11.35 -22.24
C LEU A 49 -5.14 -11.09 -20.74
N TRP A 50 -4.70 -9.89 -20.40
CA TRP A 50 -4.45 -9.46 -19.03
C TRP A 50 -5.60 -8.64 -18.44
N VAL A 51 -6.61 -8.35 -19.27
CA VAL A 51 -7.80 -7.58 -18.89
C VAL A 51 -8.89 -8.53 -18.42
N MET A 52 -9.48 -8.23 -17.29
CA MET A 52 -10.59 -8.96 -16.70
C MET A 52 -11.89 -8.20 -16.92
N PRO A 53 -13.03 -8.87 -17.17
CA PRO A 53 -14.34 -8.21 -17.20
C PRO A 53 -14.61 -7.45 -15.91
N LEU A 54 -15.22 -6.26 -16.02
CA LEU A 54 -15.45 -5.37 -14.88
C LEU A 54 -16.14 -6.05 -13.67
N PRO A 55 -17.21 -6.86 -13.86
CA PRO A 55 -17.85 -7.54 -12.73
C PRO A 55 -16.90 -8.51 -12.00
N ALA A 56 -16.10 -9.28 -12.75
CA ALA A 56 -15.13 -10.19 -12.16
C ALA A 56 -14.02 -9.45 -11.41
N ASN A 57 -13.57 -8.31 -11.95
CA ASN A 57 -12.58 -7.46 -11.30
C ASN A 57 -13.09 -6.92 -9.95
N ILE A 58 -14.33 -6.42 -9.91
CA ILE A 58 -14.95 -5.92 -8.67
C ILE A 58 -15.04 -7.01 -7.61
N VAL A 59 -15.53 -8.20 -7.97
CA VAL A 59 -15.66 -9.34 -7.04
C VAL A 59 -14.30 -9.75 -6.50
N LEU A 60 -13.30 -9.92 -7.36
CA LEU A 60 -11.95 -10.31 -6.95
C LEU A 60 -11.24 -9.24 -6.13
N ARG A 61 -11.45 -7.96 -6.44
CA ARG A 61 -10.94 -6.84 -5.64
C ARG A 61 -11.50 -6.88 -4.23
N ASN A 62 -12.82 -7.01 -4.09
CA ASN A 62 -13.48 -7.03 -2.79
C ASN A 62 -13.10 -8.28 -1.99
N PHE A 63 -13.04 -9.44 -2.64
CA PHE A 63 -12.57 -10.67 -2.00
C PHE A 63 -11.11 -10.58 -1.56
N GLY A 64 -10.23 -10.10 -2.44
CA GLY A 64 -8.81 -9.91 -2.12
C GLY A 64 -8.61 -8.92 -0.97
N LEU A 65 -9.39 -7.83 -0.93
CA LEU A 65 -9.36 -6.86 0.15
C LEU A 65 -9.81 -7.48 1.49
N ALA A 66 -10.91 -8.24 1.48
CA ALA A 66 -11.39 -8.92 2.68
C ALA A 66 -10.37 -9.93 3.22
N MET A 67 -9.78 -10.74 2.34
CA MET A 67 -8.73 -11.71 2.69
C MET A 67 -7.47 -11.02 3.22
N PHE A 68 -7.07 -9.91 2.59
CA PHE A 68 -5.92 -9.11 3.04
C PHE A 68 -6.16 -8.55 4.45
N LEU A 69 -7.32 -7.94 4.68
CA LEU A 69 -7.65 -7.39 6.00
C LEU A 69 -7.73 -8.48 7.08
N ALA A 70 -8.30 -9.64 6.75
CA ALA A 70 -8.35 -10.79 7.65
C ALA A 70 -6.93 -11.30 8.00
N ALA A 71 -6.09 -11.50 6.99
CA ALA A 71 -4.71 -11.94 7.18
C ALA A 71 -3.89 -10.95 8.01
N VAL A 72 -4.01 -9.64 7.72
CA VAL A 72 -3.34 -8.58 8.50
C VAL A 72 -3.85 -8.57 9.94
N GLY A 73 -5.17 -8.67 10.15
CA GLY A 73 -5.76 -8.70 11.49
C GLY A 73 -5.28 -9.88 12.32
N ILE A 74 -5.24 -11.08 11.73
CA ILE A 74 -4.76 -12.30 12.42
C ILE A 74 -3.27 -12.17 12.76
N ASN A 75 -2.44 -11.76 11.80
CA ASN A 75 -1.00 -11.66 12.01
C ASN A 75 -0.60 -10.51 12.95
N ALA A 76 -1.34 -9.40 12.93
CA ALA A 76 -1.05 -8.24 13.78
C ALA A 76 -1.65 -8.36 15.18
N GLY A 77 -2.65 -9.21 15.41
CA GLY A 77 -3.40 -9.27 16.66
C GLY A 77 -2.54 -9.60 17.87
N GLN A 78 -1.79 -10.70 17.84
CA GLN A 78 -0.91 -11.09 18.96
C GLN A 78 0.24 -10.09 19.20
N PRO A 79 1.02 -9.67 18.19
CA PRO A 79 2.04 -8.64 18.38
C PRO A 79 1.47 -7.34 18.93
N PHE A 80 0.27 -6.94 18.49
CA PHE A 80 -0.40 -5.74 18.97
C PHE A 80 -0.69 -5.79 20.47
N VAL A 81 -1.32 -6.89 20.95
CA VAL A 81 -1.63 -7.08 22.38
C VAL A 81 -0.35 -7.09 23.21
N ARG A 82 0.68 -7.79 22.74
CA ARG A 82 1.97 -7.85 23.41
C ARG A 82 2.64 -6.47 23.50
N THR A 83 2.68 -5.74 22.40
CA THR A 83 3.27 -4.39 22.36
C THR A 83 2.54 -3.43 23.30
N ILE A 84 1.20 -3.48 23.36
CA ILE A 84 0.44 -2.66 24.32
C ILE A 84 0.75 -3.02 25.75
N SER A 85 0.91 -4.32 26.07
CA SER A 85 1.23 -4.76 27.44
C SER A 85 2.66 -4.38 27.88
N GLU A 86 3.62 -4.36 26.95
CA GLU A 86 5.02 -4.06 27.23
C GLU A 86 5.35 -2.56 27.20
N THR A 87 4.84 -1.83 26.22
CA THR A 87 5.14 -0.38 25.99
C THR A 87 4.00 0.54 26.45
N GLY A 88 2.89 -0.02 26.90
CA GLY A 88 1.72 0.75 27.29
C GLY A 88 1.07 1.50 26.11
N LEU A 89 0.32 2.55 26.45
CA LEU A 89 -0.40 3.36 25.48
C LEU A 89 0.50 4.30 24.67
N THR A 90 1.78 4.45 25.03
CA THR A 90 2.70 5.40 24.39
C THR A 90 2.85 5.13 22.90
N MET A 91 3.02 3.87 22.51
CA MET A 91 3.20 3.49 21.10
C MET A 91 1.93 3.74 20.27
N LEU A 92 0.77 3.55 20.89
CA LEU A 92 -0.53 3.84 20.28
C LEU A 92 -0.70 5.35 20.02
N PHE A 93 -0.33 6.19 20.99
CA PHE A 93 -0.39 7.65 20.83
C PHE A 93 0.61 8.14 19.76
N ILE A 94 1.83 7.60 19.74
CA ILE A 94 2.82 7.93 18.69
C ILE A 94 2.30 7.51 17.32
N GLY A 95 1.80 6.30 17.17
CA GLY A 95 1.23 5.81 15.91
C GLY A 95 0.03 6.65 15.44
N ALA A 96 -0.86 7.01 16.36
CA ALA A 96 -1.99 7.89 16.06
C ALA A 96 -1.53 9.30 15.66
N ALA A 97 -0.54 9.87 16.35
CA ALA A 97 0.03 11.18 16.01
C ALA A 97 0.67 11.19 14.63
N VAL A 98 1.46 10.15 14.28
CA VAL A 98 2.07 10.01 12.95
C VAL A 98 1.01 9.89 11.87
N LEU A 99 -0.03 9.07 12.10
CA LEU A 99 -1.10 8.89 11.14
C LEU A 99 -1.87 10.22 10.93
N LEU A 100 -2.28 10.87 12.01
CA LEU A 100 -3.00 12.15 11.94
C LEU A 100 -2.17 13.23 11.25
N THR A 101 -0.89 13.36 11.60
CA THR A 101 0.02 14.30 10.97
C THR A 101 0.14 14.04 9.47
N THR A 102 0.30 12.78 9.07
CA THR A 102 0.38 12.40 7.65
C THR A 102 -0.90 12.77 6.91
N VAL A 103 -2.06 12.41 7.46
CA VAL A 103 -3.37 12.71 6.85
C VAL A 103 -3.57 14.22 6.75
N ILE A 104 -3.30 14.98 7.81
CA ILE A 104 -3.45 16.44 7.84
C ILE A 104 -2.55 17.09 6.79
N ILE A 105 -1.28 16.68 6.70
CA ILE A 105 -0.35 17.21 5.70
C ILE A 105 -0.85 16.92 4.28
N VAL A 106 -1.25 15.68 4.00
CA VAL A 106 -1.76 15.28 2.67
C VAL A 106 -3.00 16.11 2.31
N LEU A 107 -3.93 16.27 3.25
CA LEU A 107 -5.17 17.04 3.02
C LEU A 107 -4.87 18.53 2.83
N LEU A 108 -4.05 19.15 3.68
CA LEU A 108 -3.73 20.58 3.57
C LEU A 108 -2.93 20.89 2.30
N VAL A 109 -1.87 20.14 2.05
CA VAL A 109 -1.04 20.34 0.84
C VAL A 109 -1.84 20.04 -0.41
N GLY A 110 -2.57 18.94 -0.43
CA GLY A 110 -3.38 18.55 -1.59
C GLY A 110 -4.49 19.55 -1.90
N TYR A 111 -5.22 20.02 -0.87
CA TYR A 111 -6.35 20.92 -1.07
C TYR A 111 -5.89 22.37 -1.35
N TYR A 112 -5.01 22.94 -0.52
CA TYR A 112 -4.65 24.34 -0.63
C TYR A 112 -3.52 24.62 -1.62
N LEU A 113 -2.52 23.75 -1.68
CA LEU A 113 -1.34 23.97 -2.52
C LEU A 113 -1.51 23.38 -3.91
N LEU A 114 -1.93 22.12 -4.00
CA LEU A 114 -2.09 21.41 -5.27
C LEU A 114 -3.48 21.56 -5.87
N LYS A 115 -4.45 22.12 -5.13
CA LYS A 115 -5.85 22.36 -5.55
C LYS A 115 -6.52 21.08 -6.08
N ILE A 116 -6.22 19.94 -5.50
CA ILE A 116 -6.83 18.65 -5.85
C ILE A 116 -8.27 18.64 -5.35
N PRO A 117 -9.25 18.22 -6.18
CA PRO A 117 -10.64 18.06 -5.74
C PRO A 117 -10.74 17.12 -4.54
N TYR A 118 -11.67 17.39 -3.64
CA TYR A 118 -11.79 16.66 -2.36
C TYR A 118 -11.97 15.14 -2.55
N ASP A 119 -12.76 14.73 -3.55
CA ASP A 119 -13.00 13.31 -3.85
C ASP A 119 -11.70 12.58 -4.23
N ASP A 120 -10.86 13.19 -5.06
CA ASP A 120 -9.56 12.63 -5.42
C ASP A 120 -8.62 12.64 -4.22
N LEU A 121 -8.68 13.69 -3.41
CA LEU A 121 -7.81 13.87 -2.25
C LEU A 121 -8.03 12.82 -1.17
N VAL A 122 -9.26 12.38 -0.96
CA VAL A 122 -9.57 11.28 -0.04
C VAL A 122 -8.95 9.96 -0.55
N GLY A 123 -8.99 9.72 -1.85
CA GLY A 123 -8.30 8.58 -2.47
C GLY A 123 -6.78 8.67 -2.32
N VAL A 124 -6.20 9.86 -2.52
CA VAL A 124 -4.77 10.12 -2.32
C VAL A 124 -4.38 9.87 -0.85
N ALA A 125 -5.14 10.37 0.11
CA ALA A 125 -4.88 10.16 1.54
C ALA A 125 -4.96 8.69 1.93
N SER A 126 -5.97 7.97 1.43
CA SER A 126 -6.12 6.53 1.62
C SER A 126 -4.95 5.75 1.01
N GLY A 127 -4.52 6.10 -0.21
CA GLY A 127 -3.37 5.51 -0.88
C GLY A 127 -2.05 5.81 -0.18
N ALA A 128 -1.87 7.05 0.27
CA ALA A 128 -0.66 7.48 1.00
C ALA A 128 -0.54 6.79 2.36
N THR A 129 -1.62 6.63 3.09
CA THR A 129 -1.64 5.88 4.37
C THR A 129 -1.57 4.37 4.16
N GLY A 130 -1.99 3.88 2.98
CA GLY A 130 -2.11 2.45 2.68
C GLY A 130 -3.30 1.80 3.38
N ASN A 131 -4.34 2.58 3.67
CA ASN A 131 -5.52 2.10 4.37
C ASN A 131 -6.74 1.97 3.42
N PRO A 132 -6.98 0.77 2.86
CA PRO A 132 -8.10 0.55 1.95
C PRO A 132 -9.48 0.64 2.64
N ALA A 133 -9.56 0.54 3.97
CA ALA A 133 -10.83 0.67 4.68
C ALA A 133 -11.38 2.10 4.59
N ILE A 134 -10.52 3.12 4.58
CA ILE A 134 -10.91 4.52 4.34
C ILE A 134 -11.53 4.65 2.94
N LEU A 135 -10.96 3.98 1.95
CA LEU A 135 -11.46 4.00 0.58
C LEU A 135 -12.87 3.43 0.49
N VAL A 136 -13.11 2.25 1.11
CA VAL A 136 -14.45 1.64 1.13
C VAL A 136 -15.48 2.56 1.78
N TYR A 137 -15.10 3.29 2.83
CA TYR A 137 -15.98 4.26 3.47
C TYR A 137 -16.24 5.47 2.56
N SER A 138 -15.20 6.03 1.95
CA SER A 138 -15.31 7.22 1.11
C SER A 138 -16.13 6.99 -0.16
N THR A 139 -16.02 5.83 -0.79
CA THR A 139 -16.83 5.47 -1.98
C THR A 139 -18.31 5.28 -1.65
N ARG A 140 -18.64 4.95 -0.39
CA ARG A 140 -20.04 4.93 0.08
C ARG A 140 -20.62 6.33 0.30
N MET A 141 -19.79 7.27 0.73
CA MET A 141 -20.20 8.65 1.00
C MET A 141 -20.25 9.52 -0.25
N ALA A 142 -19.34 9.30 -1.18
CA ALA A 142 -19.28 9.97 -2.47
C ALA A 142 -19.57 8.94 -3.59
N PRO A 143 -20.72 9.02 -4.28
CA PRO A 143 -21.09 8.05 -5.32
C PRO A 143 -20.33 8.30 -6.63
N THR A 144 -19.02 8.45 -6.55
CA THR A 144 -18.10 8.68 -7.67
C THR A 144 -16.96 7.65 -7.63
N GLU A 145 -16.39 7.32 -8.78
CA GLU A 145 -15.23 6.42 -8.87
C GLU A 145 -13.89 7.16 -8.65
N ARG A 146 -13.93 8.47 -8.43
CA ARG A 146 -12.73 9.32 -8.31
C ARG A 146 -11.82 8.90 -7.14
N PRO A 147 -12.31 8.62 -5.92
CA PRO A 147 -11.47 8.14 -4.84
C PRO A 147 -10.76 6.82 -5.16
N ASP A 148 -11.44 5.89 -5.85
CA ASP A 148 -10.85 4.61 -6.26
C ASP A 148 -9.70 4.81 -7.26
N VAL A 149 -9.89 5.69 -8.24
CA VAL A 149 -8.86 6.01 -9.25
C VAL A 149 -7.65 6.67 -8.61
N ALA A 150 -7.87 7.67 -7.76
CA ALA A 150 -6.80 8.38 -7.06
C ALA A 150 -6.02 7.44 -6.11
N TYR A 151 -6.72 6.56 -5.39
CA TYR A 151 -6.10 5.52 -4.59
C TYR A 151 -5.22 4.59 -5.44
N ALA A 152 -5.74 4.09 -6.55
CA ALA A 152 -5.03 3.18 -7.43
C ALA A 152 -3.75 3.80 -8.04
N MET A 153 -3.71 5.11 -8.21
CA MET A 153 -2.53 5.83 -8.69
C MET A 153 -1.46 5.97 -7.61
N ILE A 154 -1.87 6.24 -6.37
CA ILE A 154 -0.95 6.61 -5.27
C ILE A 154 -0.47 5.38 -4.48
N PHE A 155 -1.36 4.44 -4.20
CA PHE A 155 -1.06 3.28 -3.35
C PHE A 155 0.16 2.48 -3.79
N PRO A 156 0.34 2.13 -5.10
CA PRO A 156 1.50 1.38 -5.54
C PRO A 156 2.83 2.09 -5.26
N SER A 157 2.90 3.35 -5.67
CA SER A 157 4.11 4.18 -5.52
C SER A 157 4.47 4.37 -4.04
N MET A 158 3.48 4.69 -3.21
CA MET A 158 3.69 4.88 -1.78
C MET A 158 4.05 3.58 -1.05
N THR A 159 3.52 2.44 -1.49
CA THR A 159 3.91 1.14 -0.93
C THR A 159 5.38 0.84 -1.21
N ILE A 160 5.85 1.07 -2.43
CA ILE A 160 7.26 0.89 -2.79
C ILE A 160 8.15 1.82 -1.96
N VAL A 161 7.80 3.11 -1.88
CA VAL A 161 8.55 4.10 -1.09
C VAL A 161 8.63 3.69 0.38
N LYS A 162 7.52 3.24 0.98
CA LYS A 162 7.50 2.78 2.38
C LYS A 162 8.38 1.55 2.60
N VAL A 163 8.30 0.56 1.72
CA VAL A 163 9.13 -0.66 1.83
C VAL A 163 10.61 -0.30 1.81
N ILE A 164 11.02 0.55 0.87
CA ILE A 164 12.41 1.01 0.76
C ILE A 164 12.80 1.84 1.98
N ALA A 165 11.97 2.78 2.40
CA ALA A 165 12.24 3.65 3.56
C ALA A 165 12.43 2.85 4.85
N VAL A 166 11.55 1.89 5.12
CA VAL A 166 11.66 1.03 6.31
C VAL A 166 12.95 0.20 6.29
N GLN A 167 13.35 -0.32 5.14
CA GLN A 167 14.59 -1.08 5.01
C GLN A 167 15.82 -0.19 5.22
N ILE A 168 15.83 1.02 4.66
CA ILE A 168 16.92 2.00 4.86
C ILE A 168 17.03 2.37 6.34
N VAL A 169 15.92 2.71 6.98
CA VAL A 169 15.91 3.06 8.41
C VAL A 169 16.39 1.89 9.26
N GLY A 170 15.92 0.68 8.98
CA GLY A 170 16.36 -0.54 9.67
C GLY A 170 17.86 -0.76 9.57
N LEU A 171 18.43 -0.55 8.39
CA LEU A 171 19.88 -0.67 8.17
C LEU A 171 20.66 0.43 8.89
N LEU A 172 20.20 1.68 8.85
CA LEU A 172 20.85 2.80 9.56
C LEU A 172 20.85 2.58 11.07
N VAL A 173 19.75 2.07 11.63
CA VAL A 173 19.67 1.73 13.06
C VAL A 173 20.61 0.58 13.41
N ALA A 174 20.70 -0.44 12.57
CA ALA A 174 21.59 -1.57 12.76
C ALA A 174 23.07 -1.19 12.67
N THR A 175 23.42 -0.24 11.78
CA THR A 175 24.80 0.26 11.62
C THR A 175 25.17 1.34 12.62
N GLY A 176 24.22 2.11 13.14
CA GLY A 176 24.44 3.16 14.15
C GLY A 176 24.43 2.65 15.60
N ALA A 177 24.15 1.36 15.83
CA ALA A 177 24.18 0.71 17.15
C ALA A 177 25.52 0.00 17.45
N GLY A 178 26.57 0.25 16.65
CA GLY A 178 27.92 -0.28 16.81
C GLY A 178 28.89 0.77 17.35
#